data_b761b7d54a52478198fe1f6ffb188293
#
_entry.id   b761b7d54a52478198fe1f6ffb188293
#
_cell.length_a   1.000
_cell.length_b   1.000
_cell.length_c   1.000
_cell.angle_alpha   90.00
_cell.angle_beta   90.00
_cell.angle_gamma   90.00
#
_symmetry.space_group_name_H-M   'P 1'
#
loop_
_entity.id
_entity.type
_entity.pdbx_description
1 polymer ?
#
loop_
_entity_poly.entity_id
_entity_poly.type
_entity_poly.pdbx_seq_one_letter_code
_entity_poly.pdbx_strand_id
1 'polypeptide(L)'
;MLNKQLLMIMCIVLFGLSGCGGSDDGDDVTINQTVNQGSTDSGSGTDDSSDGDCSALVSADFVDFNSECTVATVTGTIDSDYTFISTVQYRLEGTVLVGNGNQEITAESDVQTIKDAGATLTIEAGTDIRAFDTGTLIVTRGSKIEAEGTATSPITFSSLDDNYE
;
A
#
# COMPACT_ATOMS: atom_id res chain seq x y z
N MET A 1 -16.96 -42.56 21.45
CA MET A 1 -16.02 -41.43 21.45
C MET A 1 -16.77 -40.26 20.89
N LEU A 2 -17.15 -39.34 21.76
CA LEU A 2 -18.22 -38.36 21.57
C LEU A 2 -17.72 -37.09 20.89
N ASN A 3 -18.43 -36.72 19.89
CA ASN A 3 -18.22 -35.64 18.94
C ASN A 3 -18.12 -34.27 19.61
N LYS A 4 -16.96 -33.60 19.52
CA LYS A 4 -16.70 -32.25 20.04
C LYS A 4 -17.06 -31.11 19.07
N GLN A 5 -17.90 -31.35 18.08
CA GLN A 5 -18.24 -30.38 17.04
C GLN A 5 -19.59 -29.67 17.23
N LEU A 6 -20.20 -29.70 18.40
CA LEU A 6 -21.54 -29.13 18.57
C LEU A 6 -21.63 -28.13 19.72
N LEU A 7 -20.72 -27.16 19.79
CA LEU A 7 -20.88 -26.08 20.77
C LEU A 7 -20.27 -24.76 20.30
N MET A 8 -20.66 -24.26 19.17
CA MET A 8 -20.33 -22.87 18.80
C MET A 8 -21.31 -22.22 17.83
N ILE A 9 -22.59 -22.51 18.01
CA ILE A 9 -23.66 -21.75 17.34
C ILE A 9 -24.67 -21.42 18.42
N MET A 10 -24.51 -20.31 19.10
CA MET A 10 -25.60 -19.56 19.73
C MET A 10 -25.08 -18.40 20.57
N CYS A 11 -24.83 -17.29 19.90
CA CYS A 11 -24.87 -15.96 20.52
C CYS A 11 -25.27 -14.93 19.46
N ILE A 12 -26.49 -15.06 18.96
CA ILE A 12 -27.21 -13.94 18.38
C ILE A 12 -28.03 -13.35 19.53
N VAL A 13 -27.55 -12.27 20.09
CA VAL A 13 -28.35 -11.46 21.03
C VAL A 13 -28.81 -10.21 20.28
N LEU A 14 -30.14 -10.19 20.10
CA LEU A 14 -30.92 -9.03 19.80
C LEU A 14 -30.60 -7.89 20.78
N PHE A 15 -30.32 -6.72 20.26
CA PHE A 15 -30.59 -5.49 20.96
C PHE A 15 -31.51 -4.63 20.11
N GLY A 16 -32.64 -4.50 20.64
CA GLY A 16 -33.83 -3.85 20.34
C GLY A 16 -33.73 -2.33 20.25
N LEU A 17 -34.66 -1.84 19.48
CA LEU A 17 -35.05 -0.46 19.34
C LEU A 17 -35.60 0.11 20.66
N SER A 18 -35.18 1.32 20.96
CA SER A 18 -35.94 2.35 21.62
C SER A 18 -35.32 3.68 21.17
N GLY A 19 -35.97 4.53 20.50
CA GLY A 19 -37.32 5.01 20.56
C GLY A 19 -37.35 6.34 21.25
N CYS A 20 -37.66 7.37 20.46
CA CYS A 20 -38.46 8.53 20.81
C CYS A 20 -37.80 9.74 21.46
N GLY A 21 -37.98 10.85 20.78
CA GLY A 21 -38.68 12.00 21.31
C GLY A 21 -37.88 13.29 21.22
N GLY A 22 -38.11 14.06 20.20
CA GLY A 22 -38.83 15.31 20.17
C GLY A 22 -38.23 16.46 20.92
N SER A 23 -37.98 17.49 20.20
CA SER A 23 -38.48 18.84 20.33
C SER A 23 -37.55 19.82 19.68
N ASP A 24 -38.13 20.59 18.82
CA ASP A 24 -37.70 21.84 18.27
C ASP A 24 -37.15 22.78 19.33
N ASP A 25 -36.03 23.39 19.03
CA ASP A 25 -35.88 24.82 19.25
C ASP A 25 -34.71 25.30 18.33
N GLY A 26 -35.07 26.20 17.47
CA GLY A 26 -34.15 26.85 16.56
C GLY A 26 -33.18 27.74 17.31
N ASP A 27 -31.90 27.57 17.00
CA ASP A 27 -30.94 28.62 17.21
C ASP A 27 -30.09 28.74 15.94
N ASP A 28 -30.31 29.88 15.34
CA ASP A 28 -29.62 30.52 14.25
C ASP A 28 -28.12 30.59 14.55
N VAL A 29 -27.34 29.67 13.95
CA VAL A 29 -25.90 29.77 14.02
C VAL A 29 -25.43 30.73 12.94
N THR A 30 -25.37 31.98 13.33
CA THR A 30 -24.68 33.06 12.61
C THR A 30 -23.19 32.68 12.47
N ILE A 31 -22.78 32.31 11.28
CA ILE A 31 -21.37 32.13 10.93
C ILE A 31 -20.76 33.54 10.82
N ASN A 32 -20.11 33.99 11.87
CA ASN A 32 -19.33 35.22 11.87
C ASN A 32 -18.01 34.94 11.14
N GLN A 33 -17.95 35.26 9.86
CA GLN A 33 -16.70 35.40 9.14
C GLN A 33 -16.03 36.72 9.62
N THR A 34 -15.12 36.58 10.56
CA THR A 34 -14.20 37.66 10.87
C THR A 34 -13.03 37.61 9.90
N VAL A 35 -13.14 38.42 8.86
CA VAL A 35 -12.00 38.75 8.01
C VAL A 35 -11.08 39.66 8.84
N ASN A 36 -9.98 39.13 9.34
CA ASN A 36 -8.92 39.95 9.91
C ASN A 36 -7.89 40.24 8.82
N GLN A 37 -8.00 41.44 8.25
CA GLN A 37 -6.92 42.07 7.50
C GLN A 37 -5.92 42.71 8.47
N GLY A 38 -4.65 42.35 8.25
CA GLY A 38 -3.53 43.25 8.53
C GLY A 38 -2.70 42.91 9.75
N SER A 39 -1.55 42.32 9.53
CA SER A 39 -0.28 42.93 9.97
C SER A 39 0.88 42.17 9.30
N THR A 40 1.68 42.96 8.63
CA THR A 40 3.03 42.67 8.14
C THR A 40 3.93 42.24 9.29
N ASP A 41 4.49 41.04 9.22
CA ASP A 41 5.80 40.79 9.81
C ASP A 41 6.60 39.83 8.91
N SER A 42 7.81 40.28 8.61
CA SER A 42 8.78 39.61 7.77
C SER A 42 9.42 38.46 8.56
N GLY A 43 9.17 37.24 8.14
CA GLY A 43 9.85 36.05 8.65
C GLY A 43 10.06 35.08 7.50
N SER A 44 11.25 35.14 6.92
CA SER A 44 11.76 34.17 5.92
C SER A 44 11.69 32.76 6.47
N GLY A 45 10.90 31.91 5.83
CA GLY A 45 10.83 30.51 6.06
C GLY A 45 9.99 29.91 4.95
N THR A 46 10.54 29.84 3.75
CA THR A 46 9.95 29.07 2.67
C THR A 46 10.22 27.59 2.92
N ASP A 47 9.42 26.96 3.76
CA ASP A 47 9.14 25.53 3.67
C ASP A 47 8.00 25.39 2.66
N ASP A 48 8.36 25.51 1.40
CA ASP A 48 7.54 25.04 0.28
C ASP A 48 7.73 23.53 0.21
N SER A 49 7.23 22.83 1.21
CA SER A 49 6.91 21.41 1.11
C SER A 49 5.63 21.33 0.30
N SER A 50 5.76 21.42 -1.02
CA SER A 50 4.72 20.90 -1.88
C SER A 50 4.79 19.38 -1.70
N ASP A 51 4.12 18.88 -0.67
CA ASP A 51 3.76 17.47 -0.55
C ASP A 51 2.96 17.13 -1.80
N GLY A 52 3.62 16.53 -2.77
CA GLY A 52 2.99 16.04 -3.97
C GLY A 52 1.93 15.05 -3.55
N ASP A 53 0.67 15.38 -3.82
CA ASP A 53 -0.45 14.47 -3.57
C ASP A 53 -0.36 13.27 -4.50
N CYS A 54 0.25 12.18 -4.02
CA CYS A 54 0.33 10.92 -4.75
C CYS A 54 -0.96 10.09 -4.67
N SER A 55 -2.09 10.71 -4.34
CA SER A 55 -3.39 10.02 -4.17
C SER A 55 -3.89 9.31 -5.44
N ALA A 56 -3.35 9.65 -6.60
CA ALA A 56 -3.61 8.93 -7.85
C ALA A 56 -2.88 7.57 -7.93
N LEU A 57 -1.87 7.35 -7.08
CA LEU A 57 -1.11 6.10 -7.01
C LEU A 57 -1.69 5.19 -5.92
N VAL A 58 -1.54 3.88 -6.12
CA VAL A 58 -1.99 2.90 -5.12
C VAL A 58 -0.98 2.91 -3.97
N SER A 59 -1.39 3.43 -2.83
CA SER A 59 -0.62 3.40 -1.59
C SER A 59 -0.74 2.02 -0.92
N ALA A 60 0.37 1.53 -0.38
CA ALA A 60 0.42 0.30 0.40
C ALA A 60 1.53 0.42 1.47
N ASP A 61 1.43 -0.35 2.55
CA ASP A 61 2.37 -0.27 3.68
C ASP A 61 3.83 -0.61 3.31
N PHE A 62 4.02 -1.31 2.18
CA PHE A 62 5.32 -1.70 1.64
C PHE A 62 5.87 -0.71 0.60
N VAL A 63 5.16 0.36 0.27
CA VAL A 63 5.52 1.36 -0.76
C VAL A 63 5.48 2.76 -0.17
N ASP A 64 6.60 3.46 -0.28
CA ASP A 64 6.74 4.86 0.12
C ASP A 64 7.13 5.71 -1.09
N PHE A 65 6.28 6.69 -1.44
CA PHE A 65 6.50 7.57 -2.60
C PHE A 65 7.22 8.85 -2.18
N ASN A 66 8.11 9.33 -3.06
CA ASN A 66 8.66 10.68 -2.90
C ASN A 66 7.58 11.75 -3.16
N SER A 67 7.83 12.99 -2.74
CA SER A 67 6.90 14.11 -2.91
C SER A 67 6.50 14.40 -4.36
N GLU A 68 7.31 13.98 -5.33
CA GLU A 68 7.05 14.17 -6.76
C GLU A 68 6.31 13.00 -7.39
N CYS A 69 6.01 11.92 -6.63
CA CYS A 69 5.36 10.70 -7.10
C CYS A 69 6.08 9.99 -8.27
N THR A 70 7.36 10.24 -8.43
CA THR A 70 8.17 9.69 -9.52
C THR A 70 9.09 8.56 -9.08
N VAL A 71 9.31 8.45 -7.77
CA VAL A 71 10.14 7.41 -7.14
C VAL A 71 9.37 6.78 -6.00
N ALA A 72 9.40 5.46 -5.93
CA ALA A 72 8.83 4.67 -4.84
C ALA A 72 9.91 3.79 -4.21
N THR A 73 10.04 3.84 -2.90
CA THR A 73 10.84 2.87 -2.14
C THR A 73 9.98 1.70 -1.72
N VAL A 74 10.42 0.49 -2.02
CA VAL A 74 9.69 -0.75 -1.72
C VAL A 74 10.47 -1.55 -0.70
N THR A 75 9.80 -1.92 0.40
CA THR A 75 10.40 -2.66 1.52
C THR A 75 9.46 -3.77 2.00
N GLY A 76 9.99 -4.79 2.63
CA GLY A 76 9.20 -5.82 3.32
C GLY A 76 8.43 -6.75 2.38
N THR A 77 7.12 -6.90 2.58
CA THR A 77 6.32 -7.91 1.87
C THR A 77 5.18 -7.27 1.09
N ILE A 78 5.14 -7.53 -0.20
CA ILE A 78 3.99 -7.27 -1.09
C ILE A 78 2.99 -8.40 -0.84
N ASP A 79 2.04 -8.19 0.05
CA ASP A 79 1.13 -9.21 0.56
C ASP A 79 -0.22 -9.30 -0.18
N SER A 80 -0.42 -8.42 -1.15
CA SER A 80 -1.59 -8.34 -2.02
C SER A 80 -1.17 -8.06 -3.46
N ASP A 81 -2.08 -8.26 -4.41
CA ASP A 81 -1.82 -7.95 -5.81
C ASP A 81 -1.46 -6.47 -5.97
N TYR A 82 -0.33 -6.22 -6.63
CA TYR A 82 0.19 -4.87 -6.82
C TYR A 82 0.79 -4.68 -8.21
N THR A 83 0.75 -3.45 -8.71
CA THR A 83 1.30 -3.11 -10.03
C THR A 83 2.38 -2.04 -9.92
N PHE A 84 3.57 -2.35 -10.40
CA PHE A 84 4.61 -1.36 -10.66
C PHE A 84 4.34 -0.71 -12.02
N ILE A 85 4.01 0.57 -12.01
CA ILE A 85 3.67 1.33 -13.22
C ILE A 85 4.91 1.98 -13.84
N SER A 86 4.92 2.15 -15.15
CA SER A 86 6.08 2.61 -15.91
C SER A 86 6.47 4.08 -15.67
N THR A 87 5.60 4.88 -15.06
CA THR A 87 5.86 6.29 -14.74
C THR A 87 6.60 6.51 -13.43
N VAL A 88 6.80 5.44 -12.64
CA VAL A 88 7.47 5.47 -11.33
C VAL A 88 8.73 4.60 -11.38
N GLN A 89 9.85 5.12 -10.86
CA GLN A 89 11.03 4.32 -10.59
C GLN A 89 10.87 3.63 -9.23
N TYR A 90 10.99 2.31 -9.20
CA TYR A 90 10.91 1.54 -7.95
C TYR A 90 12.29 1.22 -7.40
N ARG A 91 12.54 1.54 -6.13
CA ARG A 91 13.77 1.25 -5.41
C ARG A 91 13.52 0.14 -4.40
N LEU A 92 14.18 -0.99 -4.60
CA LEU A 92 14.11 -2.11 -3.67
C LEU A 92 15.12 -1.91 -2.56
N GLU A 93 14.66 -1.87 -1.32
CA GLU A 93 15.52 -1.73 -0.14
C GLU A 93 15.40 -2.97 0.75
N GLY A 94 16.54 -3.63 0.97
CA GLY A 94 16.61 -4.89 1.69
C GLY A 94 15.92 -6.04 0.94
N THR A 95 15.37 -7.00 1.65
CA THR A 95 14.67 -8.13 1.06
C THR A 95 13.18 -7.81 0.87
N VAL A 96 12.74 -7.71 -0.38
CA VAL A 96 11.35 -7.54 -0.76
C VAL A 96 10.77 -8.89 -1.17
N LEU A 97 9.72 -9.33 -0.47
CA LEU A 97 9.01 -10.58 -0.75
C LEU A 97 7.72 -10.30 -1.51
N VAL A 98 7.40 -11.11 -2.51
CA VAL A 98 6.06 -11.14 -3.12
C VAL A 98 5.31 -12.29 -2.48
N GLY A 99 4.28 -11.97 -1.69
CA GLY A 99 3.47 -12.88 -0.91
C GLY A 99 4.15 -13.48 0.32
N ASN A 100 3.40 -14.25 1.08
CA ASN A 100 3.79 -14.80 2.38
C ASN A 100 4.17 -16.30 2.33
N GLY A 101 4.53 -16.83 1.15
CA GLY A 101 4.79 -18.24 0.94
C GLY A 101 6.15 -18.78 1.42
N ASN A 102 6.89 -18.00 2.21
CA ASN A 102 8.19 -18.38 2.79
C ASN A 102 8.07 -19.26 4.05
N GLN A 103 6.85 -19.49 4.54
CA GLN A 103 6.59 -20.30 5.73
C GLN A 103 6.94 -21.78 5.53
N GLU A 104 7.27 -22.48 6.60
CA GLU A 104 7.51 -23.92 6.55
C GLU A 104 6.21 -24.68 6.26
N ILE A 105 6.28 -25.68 5.38
CA ILE A 105 5.17 -26.59 5.09
C ILE A 105 5.33 -27.84 6.00
N THR A 106 4.45 -27.97 6.96
CA THR A 106 4.43 -29.09 7.91
C THR A 106 3.27 -30.04 7.66
N ALA A 107 2.23 -29.59 6.96
CA ALA A 107 1.05 -30.37 6.62
C ALA A 107 0.55 -30.02 5.20
N GLU A 108 -0.23 -30.92 4.61
CA GLU A 108 -0.83 -30.69 3.28
C GLU A 108 -1.79 -29.49 3.28
N SER A 109 -2.45 -29.21 4.41
CA SER A 109 -3.28 -28.01 4.59
C SER A 109 -2.51 -26.70 4.42
N ASP A 110 -1.22 -26.68 4.73
CA ASP A 110 -0.38 -25.49 4.65
C ASP A 110 -0.18 -25.07 3.19
N VAL A 111 -0.18 -26.04 2.26
CA VAL A 111 -0.07 -25.78 0.82
C VAL A 111 -1.22 -24.94 0.31
N GLN A 112 -2.45 -25.21 0.77
CA GLN A 112 -3.61 -24.40 0.36
C GLN A 112 -3.56 -23.02 0.99
N THR A 113 -3.21 -22.91 2.26
CA THR A 113 -3.04 -21.62 2.97
C THR A 113 -2.00 -20.75 2.26
N ILE A 114 -0.88 -21.32 1.85
CA ILE A 114 0.17 -20.60 1.11
C ILE A 114 -0.34 -20.12 -0.26
N LYS A 115 -1.12 -20.94 -0.98
CA LYS A 115 -1.71 -20.53 -2.26
C LYS A 115 -2.72 -19.41 -2.10
N ASP A 116 -3.52 -19.47 -1.04
CA ASP A 116 -4.57 -18.48 -0.77
C ASP A 116 -3.98 -17.13 -0.28
N ALA A 117 -2.77 -17.17 0.29
CA ALA A 117 -2.01 -15.99 0.73
C ALA A 117 -1.00 -15.50 -0.33
N GLY A 118 -1.05 -16.03 -1.54
CA GLY A 118 -0.20 -15.59 -2.66
C GLY A 118 -0.62 -14.22 -3.19
N ALA A 119 0.36 -13.45 -3.65
CA ALA A 119 0.17 -12.18 -4.31
C ALA A 119 0.72 -12.21 -5.74
N THR A 120 0.17 -11.39 -6.62
CA THR A 120 0.69 -11.17 -7.97
C THR A 120 1.33 -9.79 -8.06
N LEU A 121 2.62 -9.73 -8.35
CA LEU A 121 3.29 -8.50 -8.73
C LEU A 121 3.27 -8.37 -10.26
N THR A 122 2.53 -7.38 -10.75
CA THR A 122 2.54 -7.00 -12.16
C THR A 122 3.53 -5.86 -12.38
N ILE A 123 4.38 -5.95 -13.41
CA ILE A 123 5.33 -4.90 -13.77
C ILE A 123 5.04 -4.47 -15.20
N GLU A 124 4.65 -3.21 -15.37
CA GLU A 124 4.36 -2.66 -16.69
C GLU A 124 5.63 -2.56 -17.58
N ALA A 125 5.43 -2.65 -18.88
CA ALA A 125 6.50 -2.44 -19.84
C ALA A 125 7.09 -1.01 -19.71
N GLY A 126 8.41 -0.91 -19.62
CA GLY A 126 9.14 0.35 -19.44
C GLY A 126 9.43 0.73 -17.99
N THR A 127 9.03 -0.08 -17.03
CA THR A 127 9.32 0.18 -15.61
C THR A 127 10.80 0.04 -15.30
N ASP A 128 11.35 0.99 -14.53
CA ASP A 128 12.72 0.97 -14.01
C ASP A 128 12.73 0.56 -12.54
N ILE A 129 13.41 -0.55 -12.23
CA ILE A 129 13.55 -1.10 -10.88
C ILE A 129 15.00 -1.08 -10.50
N ARG A 130 15.33 -0.44 -9.38
CA ARG A 130 16.68 -0.26 -8.88
C ARG A 130 16.86 -0.95 -7.52
N ALA A 131 17.86 -1.81 -7.41
CA ALA A 131 18.26 -2.38 -6.13
C ALA A 131 19.17 -1.39 -5.39
N PHE A 132 18.82 -1.04 -4.16
CA PHE A 132 19.64 -0.24 -3.27
C PHE A 132 20.43 -1.18 -2.34
N ASP A 133 21.75 -1.04 -2.29
CA ASP A 133 22.67 -1.86 -1.48
C ASP A 133 22.39 -3.37 -1.67
N THR A 134 21.76 -4.01 -0.71
CA THR A 134 21.41 -5.44 -0.71
C THR A 134 19.98 -5.72 -1.22
N GLY A 135 19.38 -4.76 -1.93
CA GLY A 135 18.03 -4.85 -2.46
C GLY A 135 17.81 -6.13 -3.26
N THR A 136 16.82 -6.93 -2.86
CA THR A 136 16.52 -8.23 -3.46
C THR A 136 15.03 -8.41 -3.59
N LEU A 137 14.55 -8.88 -4.74
CA LEU A 137 13.16 -9.26 -4.97
C LEU A 137 13.02 -10.77 -4.99
N ILE A 138 12.18 -11.32 -4.11
CA ILE A 138 11.94 -12.75 -4.01
C ILE A 138 10.44 -13.01 -4.17
N VAL A 139 10.08 -13.79 -5.20
CA VAL A 139 8.70 -14.29 -5.36
C VAL A 139 8.56 -15.58 -4.56
N THR A 140 7.68 -15.55 -3.55
CA THR A 140 7.49 -16.68 -2.65
C THR A 140 6.50 -17.70 -3.22
N ARG A 141 6.42 -18.88 -2.61
CA ARG A 141 5.50 -19.94 -3.04
C ARG A 141 4.05 -19.44 -3.01
N GLY A 142 3.27 -19.84 -4.01
CA GLY A 142 1.88 -19.42 -4.17
C GLY A 142 1.71 -18.05 -4.84
N SER A 143 2.79 -17.29 -4.97
CA SER A 143 2.77 -15.95 -5.57
C SER A 143 3.28 -15.96 -7.00
N LYS A 144 3.09 -14.86 -7.71
CA LYS A 144 3.47 -14.68 -9.11
C LYS A 144 4.18 -13.34 -9.33
N ILE A 145 4.95 -13.29 -10.40
CA ILE A 145 5.40 -12.06 -11.05
C ILE A 145 4.96 -12.09 -12.51
N GLU A 146 4.34 -11.02 -12.97
CA GLU A 146 3.96 -10.80 -14.36
C GLU A 146 4.74 -9.56 -14.85
N ALA A 147 5.78 -9.79 -15.65
CA ALA A 147 6.72 -8.77 -16.06
C ALA A 147 7.03 -8.93 -17.55
N GLU A 148 6.14 -8.40 -18.39
CA GLU A 148 6.27 -8.46 -19.84
C GLU A 148 6.69 -7.08 -20.38
N GLY A 149 7.97 -6.94 -20.69
CA GLY A 149 8.50 -5.78 -21.40
C GLY A 149 8.27 -5.89 -22.91
N THR A 150 8.51 -4.79 -23.62
CA THR A 150 8.52 -4.78 -25.08
C THR A 150 9.89 -4.38 -25.60
N ALA A 151 10.14 -4.59 -26.90
CA ALA A 151 11.39 -4.16 -27.52
C ALA A 151 11.61 -2.63 -27.44
N THR A 152 10.53 -1.85 -27.40
CA THR A 152 10.56 -0.38 -27.31
C THR A 152 10.41 0.15 -25.88
N SER A 153 9.97 -0.68 -24.98
CA SER A 153 9.73 -0.36 -23.56
C SER A 153 10.13 -1.55 -22.69
N PRO A 154 11.44 -1.86 -22.58
CA PRO A 154 11.91 -2.96 -21.76
C PRO A 154 11.70 -2.64 -20.27
N ILE A 155 11.46 -3.65 -19.46
CA ILE A 155 11.57 -3.54 -18.01
C ILE A 155 13.04 -3.64 -17.65
N THR A 156 13.52 -2.73 -16.81
CA THR A 156 14.93 -2.67 -16.41
C THR A 156 15.08 -3.00 -14.93
N PHE A 157 15.94 -3.96 -14.63
CA PHE A 157 16.41 -4.23 -13.26
C PHE A 157 17.91 -3.94 -13.20
N SER A 158 18.32 -3.07 -12.30
CA SER A 158 19.72 -2.70 -12.14
C SER A 158 20.04 -2.30 -10.70
N SER A 159 21.33 -2.05 -10.42
CA SER A 159 21.73 -1.40 -9.17
C SER A 159 21.39 0.08 -9.20
N LEU A 160 21.13 0.66 -8.04
CA LEU A 160 20.97 2.12 -7.92
C LEU A 160 22.27 2.85 -8.27
N ASP A 161 23.43 2.19 -8.08
CA ASP A 161 24.75 2.73 -8.40
C ASP A 161 25.12 2.62 -9.90
N ASP A 162 24.31 1.90 -10.69
CA ASP A 162 24.53 1.80 -12.13
C ASP A 162 24.11 3.11 -12.81
N ASN A 163 25.10 3.90 -13.19
CA ASN A 163 24.90 5.01 -14.09
C ASN A 163 25.02 4.49 -15.51
N TYR A 164 23.89 4.31 -16.19
CA TYR A 164 23.89 4.09 -17.64
C TYR A 164 24.24 5.43 -18.31
N GLU A 165 25.52 5.63 -18.64
CA GLU A 165 25.98 6.67 -19.57
C GLU A 165 25.94 6.13 -21.01
#